data_d4478606eabf220d650636f1ab42d081
#
_entry.id   d4478606eabf220d650636f1ab42d081
#
_cell.length_a   1.000
_cell.length_b   1.000
_cell.length_c   1.000
_cell.angle_alpha   90.00
_cell.angle_beta   90.00
_cell.angle_gamma   90.00
#
_symmetry.space_group_name_H-M   'P 1'
#
loop_
_entity.id
_entity.type
_entity.pdbx_description
1 polymer ?
#
loop_
_entity_poly.entity_id
_entity_poly.type
_entity_poly.pdbx_seq_one_letter_code
_entity_poly.pdbx_strand_id
1 'polypeptide(L)'
;RVLFRSEKAVLEWNEELLNSSHRNQYVIEIIRRMTRRTVWALVKHLENSDFKPYAFEISFSSYENLNAAKLSLEDGVKMHLRGKIDRVDRFEDEDGIYLKVIDYKSGYAKFDLTNLYYGLQMQLVLYMNAVLEIEEKKANGKPVIPAGMFYYSLKDPLIDWEKDQDVEEQILRKLQMDGYVN
;
A
#
# COMPACT_ATOMS: atom_id res chain seq x y z
N ARG A 1 7.41 3.14 16.46
CA ARG A 1 5.96 3.38 16.77
C ARG A 1 5.06 2.24 16.32
N VAL A 2 5.20 1.73 15.07
CA VAL A 2 4.36 0.62 14.54
C VAL A 2 4.56 -0.66 15.34
N LEU A 3 5.80 -1.07 15.57
CA LEU A 3 6.12 -2.26 16.38
C LEU A 3 5.58 -2.16 17.80
N PHE A 4 5.71 -1.00 18.44
CA PHE A 4 5.17 -0.75 19.78
C PHE A 4 3.64 -0.81 19.81
N ARG A 5 2.97 -0.33 18.77
CA ARG A 5 1.49 -0.43 18.65
C ARG A 5 1.03 -1.86 18.43
N SER A 6 1.75 -2.65 17.64
CA SER A 6 1.40 -4.07 17.43
C SER A 6 1.61 -4.90 18.70
N GLU A 7 2.68 -4.65 19.44
CA GLU A 7 2.92 -5.29 20.74
C GLU A 7 1.84 -4.90 21.76
N LYS A 8 1.49 -3.61 21.82
CA LYS A 8 0.42 -3.13 22.69
C LYS A 8 -0.95 -3.69 22.31
N ALA A 9 -1.26 -3.80 21.02
CA ALA A 9 -2.50 -4.41 20.55
C ALA A 9 -2.60 -5.89 20.92
N VAL A 10 -1.49 -6.65 20.85
CA VAL A 10 -1.43 -8.03 21.33
C VAL A 10 -1.70 -8.13 22.83
N LEU A 11 -1.15 -7.20 23.63
CA LEU A 11 -1.38 -7.11 25.07
C LEU A 11 -2.82 -6.70 25.43
N GLU A 12 -3.41 -5.78 24.66
CA GLU A 12 -4.80 -5.31 24.87
C GLU A 12 -5.85 -6.33 24.42
N TRP A 13 -5.54 -7.23 23.48
CA TRP A 13 -6.46 -8.25 22.95
C TRP A 13 -6.36 -9.57 23.72
N ASN A 14 -6.42 -9.52 25.04
CA ASN A 14 -6.55 -10.69 25.90
C ASN A 14 -5.38 -11.69 25.75
N GLU A 15 -4.27 -11.38 26.41
CA GLU A 15 -3.03 -12.20 26.44
C GLU A 15 -3.30 -13.69 26.69
N GLU A 16 -4.34 -14.02 27.47
CA GLU A 16 -4.73 -15.38 27.77
C GLU A 16 -5.25 -16.14 26.54
N LEU A 17 -6.06 -15.50 25.68
CA LEU A 17 -6.60 -16.12 24.46
C LEU A 17 -5.53 -16.29 23.38
N LEU A 18 -4.67 -15.29 23.19
CA LEU A 18 -3.62 -15.32 22.19
C LEU A 18 -2.50 -16.30 22.55
N ASN A 19 -2.21 -16.46 23.84
CA ASN A 19 -1.20 -17.41 24.34
C ASN A 19 -1.77 -18.78 24.74
N SER A 20 -3.06 -19.03 24.54
CA SER A 20 -3.75 -20.25 24.99
C SER A 20 -3.30 -21.53 24.29
N SER A 21 -2.60 -21.43 23.14
CA SER A 21 -2.10 -22.61 22.44
C SER A 21 -0.76 -22.35 21.77
N HIS A 22 0.07 -23.40 21.61
CA HIS A 22 1.32 -23.33 20.87
C HIS A 22 1.13 -22.86 19.41
N ARG A 23 -0.02 -23.17 18.82
CA ARG A 23 -0.38 -22.68 17.47
C ARG A 23 -0.54 -21.17 17.44
N ASN A 24 -1.21 -20.59 18.42
CA ASN A 24 -1.42 -19.15 18.50
C ASN A 24 -0.09 -18.42 18.75
N GLN A 25 0.76 -18.95 19.63
CA GLN A 25 2.11 -18.41 19.88
C GLN A 25 2.95 -18.40 18.58
N TYR A 26 2.89 -19.48 17.81
CA TYR A 26 3.57 -19.56 16.52
C TYR A 26 3.05 -18.51 15.51
N VAL A 27 1.74 -18.31 15.41
CA VAL A 27 1.14 -17.30 14.54
C VAL A 27 1.56 -15.87 14.95
N ILE A 28 1.57 -15.59 16.25
CA ILE A 28 2.02 -14.29 16.78
C ILE A 28 3.48 -14.03 16.39
N GLU A 29 4.35 -15.05 16.50
CA GLU A 29 5.77 -14.90 16.15
C GLU A 29 5.96 -14.67 14.65
N ILE A 30 5.18 -15.34 13.78
CA ILE A 30 5.18 -15.07 12.35
C ILE A 30 4.75 -13.62 12.07
N ILE A 31 3.65 -13.16 12.66
CA ILE A 31 3.17 -11.79 12.46
C ILE A 31 4.21 -10.77 12.93
N ARG A 32 4.84 -11.00 14.09
CA ARG A 32 5.90 -10.14 14.62
C ARG A 32 7.10 -10.05 13.67
N ARG A 33 7.54 -11.18 13.13
CA ARG A 33 8.64 -11.25 12.17
C ARG A 33 8.30 -10.59 10.84
N MET A 34 7.10 -10.85 10.29
CA MET A 34 6.58 -10.18 9.09
C MET A 34 6.54 -8.66 9.28
N THR A 35 6.00 -8.20 10.40
CA THR A 35 5.92 -6.75 10.70
C THR A 35 7.30 -6.11 10.76
N ARG A 36 8.27 -6.73 11.44
CA ARG A 36 9.65 -6.22 11.52
C ARG A 36 10.30 -6.14 10.14
N ARG A 37 10.19 -7.19 9.32
CA ARG A 37 10.73 -7.23 7.95
C ARG A 37 10.06 -6.21 7.03
N THR A 38 8.74 -6.08 7.12
CA THR A 38 7.98 -5.07 6.38
C THR A 38 8.45 -3.66 6.71
N VAL A 39 8.53 -3.32 8.00
CA VAL A 39 9.00 -1.98 8.43
C VAL A 39 10.42 -1.73 7.97
N TRP A 40 11.31 -2.70 8.10
CA TRP A 40 12.69 -2.59 7.64
C TRP A 40 12.76 -2.35 6.12
N ALA A 41 12.07 -3.15 5.31
CA ALA A 41 12.06 -3.00 3.86
C ALA A 41 11.45 -1.66 3.41
N LEU A 42 10.36 -1.21 4.06
CA LEU A 42 9.76 0.10 3.76
C LEU A 42 10.70 1.26 4.10
N VAL A 43 11.47 1.16 5.19
CA VAL A 43 12.52 2.16 5.51
C VAL A 43 13.58 2.18 4.41
N LYS A 44 14.08 1.01 3.98
CA LYS A 44 15.04 0.91 2.87
C LYS A 44 14.52 1.49 1.56
N HIS A 45 13.25 1.24 1.24
CA HIS A 45 12.62 1.84 0.06
C HIS A 45 12.54 3.36 0.15
N LEU A 46 12.28 3.91 1.34
CA LEU A 46 12.22 5.36 1.56
C LEU A 46 13.61 6.02 1.54
N GLU A 47 14.63 5.34 2.08
CA GLU A 47 16.02 5.83 2.04
C GLU A 47 16.54 5.98 0.60
N ASN A 48 16.02 5.17 -0.34
CA ASN A 48 16.39 5.18 -1.76
C ASN A 48 15.35 5.88 -2.65
N SER A 49 14.53 6.79 -2.11
CA SER A 49 13.46 7.45 -2.85
C SER A 49 13.25 8.88 -2.34
N ASP A 50 13.03 9.80 -3.27
CA ASP A 50 12.66 11.19 -2.94
C ASP A 50 11.19 11.30 -2.50
N PHE A 51 10.39 10.27 -2.76
CA PHE A 51 9.00 10.21 -2.31
C PHE A 51 8.90 10.06 -0.80
N LYS A 52 8.02 10.86 -0.19
CA LYS A 52 7.74 10.80 1.25
C LYS A 52 6.30 10.37 1.50
N PRO A 53 6.04 9.57 2.54
CA PRO A 53 4.68 9.25 2.96
C PRO A 53 3.92 10.55 3.25
N TYR A 54 2.82 10.74 2.54
CA TYR A 54 2.01 11.95 2.61
C TYR A 54 0.70 11.73 3.35
N ALA A 55 -0.03 10.67 2.98
CA ALA A 55 -1.31 10.35 3.59
C ALA A 55 -1.52 8.84 3.74
N PHE A 56 -2.30 8.50 4.76
CA PHE A 56 -2.65 7.12 5.08
C PHE A 56 -4.15 6.99 5.28
N GLU A 57 -4.70 5.82 4.91
CA GLU A 57 -6.09 5.46 5.17
C GLU A 57 -7.11 6.48 4.65
N ILE A 58 -6.88 7.03 3.44
CA ILE A 58 -7.77 8.01 2.81
C ILE A 58 -9.08 7.32 2.41
N SER A 59 -10.19 7.70 3.03
CA SER A 59 -11.52 7.18 2.71
C SER A 59 -12.21 8.02 1.63
N PHE A 60 -12.71 7.38 0.58
CA PHE A 60 -13.51 8.06 -0.46
C PHE A 60 -14.85 8.58 0.07
N SER A 61 -15.40 7.95 1.10
CA SER A 61 -16.67 8.36 1.69
C SER A 61 -16.62 9.73 2.36
N SER A 62 -15.40 10.23 2.66
CA SER A 62 -15.18 11.55 3.22
C SER A 62 -15.25 12.68 2.19
N TYR A 63 -15.32 12.34 0.89
CA TYR A 63 -15.32 13.29 -0.22
C TYR A 63 -16.59 13.09 -1.07
N GLU A 64 -17.68 13.76 -0.71
CA GLU A 64 -19.00 13.59 -1.34
C GLU A 64 -19.05 13.91 -2.85
N ASN A 65 -18.06 14.64 -3.38
CA ASN A 65 -18.02 15.15 -4.74
C ASN A 65 -16.84 14.69 -5.58
N LEU A 66 -16.27 13.51 -5.32
CA LEU A 66 -15.25 12.93 -6.21
C LEU A 66 -15.88 12.31 -7.46
N ASN A 67 -15.50 12.80 -8.64
CA ASN A 67 -15.93 12.22 -9.91
C ASN A 67 -15.33 10.83 -10.12
N ALA A 68 -14.10 10.62 -9.68
CA ALA A 68 -13.43 9.32 -9.69
C ALA A 68 -14.17 8.22 -8.90
N ALA A 69 -15.02 8.61 -7.94
CA ALA A 69 -15.86 7.69 -7.18
C ALA A 69 -17.26 7.49 -7.77
N LYS A 70 -17.58 8.12 -8.92
CA LYS A 70 -18.90 8.05 -9.58
C LYS A 70 -18.74 7.39 -10.94
N LEU A 71 -19.36 6.23 -11.12
CA LEU A 71 -19.49 5.58 -12.43
C LEU A 71 -20.92 5.75 -12.90
N SER A 72 -21.09 6.28 -14.12
CA SER A 72 -22.38 6.30 -14.82
C SER A 72 -22.46 5.12 -15.77
N LEU A 73 -23.43 4.25 -15.59
CA LEU A 73 -23.72 3.14 -16.47
C LEU A 73 -24.63 3.59 -17.62
N GLU A 74 -24.69 2.81 -18.71
CA GLU A 74 -25.44 3.14 -19.93
C GLU A 74 -26.93 3.42 -19.68
N ASP A 75 -27.52 2.77 -18.69
CA ASP A 75 -28.93 2.97 -18.28
C ASP A 75 -29.17 4.20 -17.37
N GLY A 76 -28.21 5.10 -17.24
CA GLY A 76 -28.31 6.27 -16.36
C GLY A 76 -28.19 5.94 -14.87
N VAL A 77 -27.91 4.70 -14.50
CA VAL A 77 -27.65 4.27 -13.14
C VAL A 77 -26.31 4.83 -12.68
N LYS A 78 -26.31 5.51 -11.53
CA LYS A 78 -25.10 6.04 -10.91
C LYS A 78 -24.61 5.09 -9.83
N MET A 79 -23.41 4.58 -9.99
CA MET A 79 -22.73 3.76 -8.99
C MET A 79 -21.73 4.61 -8.21
N HIS A 80 -21.84 4.60 -6.90
CA HIS A 80 -20.86 5.24 -6.02
C HIS A 80 -19.87 4.22 -5.50
N LEU A 81 -18.61 4.43 -5.82
CA LEU A 81 -17.54 3.60 -5.30
C LEU A 81 -17.19 4.04 -3.87
N ARG A 82 -17.02 3.07 -3.00
CA ARG A 82 -16.50 3.26 -1.65
C ARG A 82 -15.19 2.51 -1.51
N GLY A 83 -14.24 3.11 -0.86
CA GLY A 83 -12.94 2.48 -0.65
C GLY A 83 -12.07 3.31 0.28
N LYS A 84 -10.95 2.72 0.65
CA LYS A 84 -9.94 3.31 1.51
C LYS A 84 -8.58 3.06 0.88
N ILE A 85 -7.83 4.12 0.64
CA ILE A 85 -6.47 4.03 0.12
C ILE A 85 -5.53 3.88 1.30
N ASP A 86 -4.72 2.84 1.32
CA ASP A 86 -3.87 2.53 2.46
C ASP A 86 -2.76 3.57 2.64
N ARG A 87 -2.08 3.95 1.55
CA ARG A 87 -0.98 4.90 1.60
C ARG A 87 -0.81 5.66 0.29
N VAL A 88 -0.54 6.94 0.42
CA VAL A 88 -0.11 7.82 -0.67
C VAL A 88 1.25 8.42 -0.31
N ASP A 89 2.23 8.31 -1.22
CA ASP A 89 3.49 9.01 -1.13
C ASP A 89 3.50 10.18 -2.13
N ARG A 90 4.17 11.26 -1.76
CA ARG A 90 4.26 12.49 -2.54
C ARG A 90 5.72 12.90 -2.69
N PHE A 91 6.05 13.34 -3.89
CA PHE A 91 7.24 14.11 -4.21
C PHE A 91 6.79 15.41 -4.89
N GLU A 92 7.52 16.50 -4.69
CA GLU A 92 7.23 17.78 -5.31
C GLU A 92 8.51 18.49 -5.70
N ASP A 93 8.53 19.02 -6.92
CA ASP A 93 9.60 19.84 -7.46
C ASP A 93 9.04 21.10 -8.17
N GLU A 94 9.84 21.75 -9.03
CA GLU A 94 9.43 22.94 -9.77
C GLU A 94 8.37 22.60 -10.85
N ASP A 95 8.40 21.39 -11.41
CA ASP A 95 7.55 20.97 -12.52
C ASP A 95 6.17 20.46 -12.06
N GLY A 96 6.07 19.89 -10.86
CA GLY A 96 4.80 19.35 -10.41
C GLY A 96 4.79 18.69 -9.05
N ILE A 97 3.62 18.12 -8.76
CA ILE A 97 3.35 17.27 -7.60
C ILE A 97 3.16 15.84 -8.11
N TYR A 98 4.04 14.95 -7.71
CA TYR A 98 4.06 13.55 -8.13
C TYR A 98 3.47 12.66 -7.03
N LEU A 99 2.53 11.80 -7.39
CA LEU A 99 1.81 10.95 -6.44
C LEU A 99 2.05 9.48 -6.72
N LYS A 100 2.27 8.74 -5.66
CA LYS A 100 2.43 7.29 -5.67
C LYS A 100 1.40 6.67 -4.73
N VAL A 101 0.62 5.72 -5.23
CA VAL A 101 -0.38 4.98 -4.45
C VAL A 101 0.15 3.60 -4.12
N ILE A 102 0.01 3.19 -2.87
CA ILE A 102 0.45 1.89 -2.37
C ILE A 102 -0.70 1.24 -1.61
N ASP A 103 -1.04 0.01 -1.99
CA ASP A 103 -2.05 -0.81 -1.35
C ASP A 103 -1.40 -2.07 -0.74
N TYR A 104 -1.64 -2.29 0.56
CA TYR A 104 -1.05 -3.40 1.30
C TYR A 104 -1.89 -4.65 1.18
N LYS A 105 -1.28 -5.76 0.79
CA LYS A 105 -1.95 -7.05 0.62
C LYS A 105 -1.38 -8.10 1.59
N SER A 106 -2.24 -8.71 2.40
CA SER A 106 -1.87 -9.84 3.27
C SER A 106 -1.76 -11.18 2.51
N GLY A 107 -2.27 -11.24 1.29
CA GLY A 107 -2.18 -12.38 0.39
C GLY A 107 -1.22 -12.15 -0.78
N TYR A 108 -1.21 -13.13 -1.69
CA TYR A 108 -0.49 -12.98 -2.96
C TYR A 108 -1.23 -11.96 -3.83
N ALA A 109 -0.54 -10.88 -4.16
CA ALA A 109 -1.01 -9.92 -5.15
C ALA A 109 0.13 -9.63 -6.13
N LYS A 110 -0.19 -9.74 -7.40
CA LYS A 110 0.70 -9.40 -8.50
C LYS A 110 -0.01 -8.41 -9.40
N PHE A 111 0.68 -7.35 -9.77
CA PHE A 111 0.16 -6.40 -10.75
C PHE A 111 0.22 -7.04 -12.15
N ASP A 112 -0.88 -6.99 -12.88
CA ASP A 112 -1.00 -7.59 -14.21
C ASP A 112 -1.76 -6.64 -15.14
N LEU A 113 -1.07 -6.14 -16.17
CA LEU A 113 -1.66 -5.24 -17.17
C LEU A 113 -2.77 -5.89 -17.95
N THR A 114 -2.73 -7.20 -18.19
CA THR A 114 -3.79 -7.93 -18.86
C THR A 114 -5.07 -7.94 -18.04
N ASN A 115 -4.94 -8.23 -16.74
CA ASN A 115 -6.06 -8.16 -15.81
C ASN A 115 -6.62 -6.74 -15.68
N LEU A 116 -5.73 -5.74 -15.69
CA LEU A 116 -6.15 -4.35 -15.70
C LEU A 116 -6.95 -4.00 -16.96
N TYR A 117 -6.46 -4.40 -18.12
CA TYR A 117 -7.13 -4.17 -19.41
C TYR A 117 -8.54 -4.78 -19.45
N TYR A 118 -8.73 -5.96 -18.88
CA TYR A 118 -10.05 -6.61 -18.77
C TYR A 118 -10.88 -6.14 -17.56
N GLY A 119 -10.46 -5.11 -16.83
CA GLY A 119 -11.21 -4.56 -15.70
C GLY A 119 -11.19 -5.40 -14.42
N LEU A 120 -10.32 -6.40 -14.33
CA LEU A 120 -10.22 -7.31 -13.19
C LEU A 120 -9.36 -6.75 -12.02
N GLN A 121 -8.50 -5.77 -12.27
CA GLN A 121 -7.61 -5.15 -11.28
C GLN A 121 -7.74 -3.62 -11.25
N MET A 122 -8.96 -3.10 -11.18
CA MET A 122 -9.22 -1.65 -11.25
C MET A 122 -8.89 -0.88 -9.98
N GLN A 123 -8.64 -1.55 -8.84
CA GLN A 123 -8.50 -0.91 -7.53
C GLN A 123 -7.45 0.20 -7.51
N LEU A 124 -6.22 -0.08 -7.96
CA LEU A 124 -5.13 0.90 -7.94
C LEU A 124 -5.39 2.09 -8.86
N VAL A 125 -6.01 1.86 -10.04
CA VAL A 125 -6.38 2.94 -10.98
C VAL A 125 -7.44 3.85 -10.37
N LEU A 126 -8.46 3.27 -9.76
CA LEU A 126 -9.52 4.04 -9.08
C LEU A 126 -8.93 4.86 -7.91
N TYR A 127 -8.00 4.27 -7.16
CA TYR A 127 -7.30 4.94 -6.09
C TYR A 127 -6.45 6.10 -6.60
N MET A 128 -5.68 5.88 -7.66
CA MET A 128 -4.87 6.93 -8.28
C MET A 128 -5.74 8.08 -8.79
N ASN A 129 -6.80 7.80 -9.53
CA ASN A 129 -7.71 8.83 -10.04
C ASN A 129 -8.35 9.65 -8.90
N ALA A 130 -8.75 8.99 -7.81
CA ALA A 130 -9.31 9.68 -6.65
C ALA A 130 -8.29 10.60 -5.97
N VAL A 131 -7.04 10.15 -5.80
CA VAL A 131 -5.97 10.95 -5.19
C VAL A 131 -5.61 12.14 -6.08
N LEU A 132 -5.50 11.94 -7.39
CA LEU A 132 -5.26 13.03 -8.34
C LEU A 132 -6.33 14.10 -8.23
N GLU A 133 -7.62 13.74 -8.26
CA GLU A 133 -8.72 14.70 -8.14
C GLU A 133 -8.72 15.44 -6.79
N ILE A 134 -8.33 14.77 -5.71
CA ILE A 134 -8.21 15.41 -4.38
C ILE A 134 -7.06 16.42 -4.37
N GLU A 135 -5.91 16.07 -4.90
CA GLU A 135 -4.72 16.91 -4.86
C GLU A 135 -4.80 18.05 -5.88
N GLU A 136 -5.40 17.87 -7.06
CA GLU A 136 -5.64 18.96 -8.03
C GLU A 136 -6.42 20.12 -7.42
N LYS A 137 -7.42 19.82 -6.57
CA LYS A 137 -8.21 20.84 -5.85
C LYS A 137 -7.37 21.66 -4.85
N LYS A 138 -6.23 21.12 -4.40
CA LYS A 138 -5.33 21.75 -3.42
C LYS A 138 -4.08 22.37 -4.07
N ALA A 139 -3.76 21.96 -5.29
CA ALA A 139 -2.49 22.26 -5.95
C ALA A 139 -2.36 23.72 -6.44
N ASN A 140 -3.42 24.54 -6.34
CA ASN A 140 -3.43 25.95 -6.76
C ASN A 140 -2.90 26.17 -8.19
N GLY A 141 -3.21 25.24 -9.12
CA GLY A 141 -2.81 25.31 -10.52
C GLY A 141 -1.47 24.64 -10.83
N LYS A 142 -0.77 24.07 -9.85
CA LYS A 142 0.44 23.27 -10.09
C LYS A 142 0.03 21.89 -10.67
N PRO A 143 0.74 21.39 -11.70
CA PRO A 143 0.44 20.07 -12.26
C PRO A 143 0.51 18.95 -11.21
N VAL A 144 -0.50 18.07 -11.20
CA VAL A 144 -0.50 16.86 -10.36
C VAL A 144 -0.34 15.65 -11.27
N ILE A 145 0.70 14.86 -11.03
CA ILE A 145 1.20 13.84 -11.95
C ILE A 145 1.16 12.48 -11.26
N PRO A 146 0.53 11.45 -11.88
CA PRO A 146 0.62 10.09 -11.37
C PRO A 146 2.04 9.55 -11.60
N ALA A 147 2.76 9.22 -10.53
CA ALA A 147 4.11 8.68 -10.62
C ALA A 147 4.15 7.15 -10.57
N GLY A 148 3.21 6.52 -9.88
CA GLY A 148 3.15 5.07 -9.83
C GLY A 148 2.07 4.53 -8.90
N MET A 149 1.70 3.27 -9.13
CA MET A 149 0.70 2.55 -8.34
C MET A 149 1.18 1.13 -8.07
N PHE A 150 1.13 0.72 -6.80
CA PHE A 150 1.80 -0.49 -6.35
C PHE A 150 0.96 -1.31 -5.38
N TYR A 151 1.09 -2.62 -5.49
CA TYR A 151 0.80 -3.56 -4.41
C TYR A 151 2.05 -3.80 -3.57
N TYR A 152 1.89 -3.83 -2.27
CA TYR A 152 2.93 -4.27 -1.35
C TYR A 152 2.46 -5.51 -0.59
N SER A 153 3.03 -6.66 -0.91
CA SER A 153 2.64 -7.91 -0.25
C SER A 153 3.32 -8.05 1.11
N LEU A 154 2.51 -8.14 2.17
CA LEU A 154 2.96 -8.46 3.53
C LEU A 154 3.29 -9.95 3.59
N LYS A 155 4.57 -10.29 3.56
CA LYS A 155 5.03 -11.68 3.56
C LYS A 155 6.32 -11.83 4.36
N ASP A 156 6.57 -13.06 4.77
CA ASP A 156 7.82 -13.47 5.40
C ASP A 156 8.60 -14.37 4.43
N PRO A 157 9.43 -13.80 3.53
CA PRO A 157 10.06 -14.56 2.49
C PRO A 157 11.10 -15.53 3.07
N LEU A 158 11.04 -16.78 2.62
CA LEU A 158 12.11 -17.74 2.82
C LEU A 158 13.25 -17.42 1.86
N ILE A 159 14.47 -17.53 2.35
CA ILE A 159 15.70 -17.31 1.60
C ILE A 159 16.51 -18.59 1.63
N ASP A 160 16.95 -19.01 0.46
CA ASP A 160 17.90 -20.10 0.34
C ASP A 160 19.29 -19.56 0.69
N TRP A 161 20.00 -20.27 1.57
CA TRP A 161 21.38 -19.93 1.92
C TRP A 161 22.30 -20.24 0.74
N GLU A 162 22.75 -19.21 0.06
CA GLU A 162 23.83 -19.31 -0.91
C GLU A 162 25.09 -18.63 -0.33
N LYS A 163 26.22 -19.35 -0.40
CA LYS A 163 27.52 -18.86 0.06
C LYS A 163 27.92 -17.71 -0.87
N ASP A 164 28.14 -16.54 -0.40
CA ASP A 164 28.53 -15.31 -1.12
C ASP A 164 27.40 -14.37 -1.59
N GLN A 165 26.15 -14.59 -1.20
CA GLN A 165 25.08 -13.63 -1.47
C GLN A 165 24.68 -12.84 -0.21
N ASP A 166 24.43 -11.53 -0.38
CA ASP A 166 23.92 -10.69 0.71
C ASP A 166 22.45 -11.04 1.02
N VAL A 167 22.25 -11.56 2.21
CA VAL A 167 20.95 -11.99 2.72
C VAL A 167 19.96 -10.80 2.79
N GLU A 168 20.45 -9.62 3.16
CA GLU A 168 19.61 -8.42 3.23
C GLU A 168 19.13 -8.01 1.84
N GLU A 169 19.99 -8.04 0.85
CA GLU A 169 19.63 -7.73 -0.53
C GLU A 169 18.61 -8.72 -1.09
N GLN A 170 18.77 -10.02 -0.81
CA GLN A 170 17.81 -11.04 -1.22
C GLN A 170 16.41 -10.81 -0.58
N ILE A 171 16.38 -10.49 0.73
CA ILE A 171 15.12 -10.15 1.41
C ILE A 171 14.48 -8.93 0.76
N LEU A 172 15.25 -7.88 0.51
CA LEU A 172 14.75 -6.64 -0.06
C LEU A 172 14.18 -6.86 -1.46
N ARG A 173 14.85 -7.66 -2.30
CA ARG A 173 14.31 -8.06 -3.62
C ARG A 173 12.99 -8.81 -3.54
N LYS A 174 12.85 -9.72 -2.56
CA LYS A 174 11.59 -10.46 -2.35
C LYS A 174 10.47 -9.61 -1.73
N LEU A 175 10.81 -8.47 -1.12
CA LEU A 175 9.90 -7.50 -0.53
C LEU A 175 9.74 -6.22 -1.37
N GLN A 176 10.07 -6.28 -2.66
CA GLN A 176 9.81 -5.19 -3.58
C GLN A 176 8.30 -4.96 -3.78
N MET A 177 7.96 -3.71 -4.05
CA MET A 177 6.62 -3.34 -4.50
C MET A 177 6.41 -3.84 -5.94
N ASP A 178 5.22 -4.30 -6.24
CA ASP A 178 4.83 -4.78 -7.56
C ASP A 178 3.76 -3.86 -8.14
N GLY A 179 4.03 -3.26 -9.30
CA GLY A 179 3.12 -2.27 -9.85
C GLY A 179 3.62 -1.61 -11.14
N TYR A 180 3.07 -0.44 -11.40
CA TYR A 180 3.35 0.35 -12.59
C TYR A 180 3.95 1.71 -12.21
N VAL A 181 4.97 2.13 -12.96
CA VAL A 181 5.61 3.45 -12.89
C VAL A 181 5.32 4.18 -14.19
N ASN A 182 4.98 5.45 -14.09
CA ASN A 182 4.75 6.33 -15.25
C ASN A 182 6.07 6.93 -15.74
#